data_cf08cb9936b61ed0727357a564137e43
#
_entry.id   cf08cb9936b61ed0727357a564137e43
#
_cell.length_a   1.000
_cell.length_b   1.000
_cell.length_c   1.000
_cell.angle_alpha   90.00
_cell.angle_beta   90.00
_cell.angle_gamma   90.00
#
_symmetry.space_group_name_H-M   'P 1'
#
loop_
_entity.id
_entity.type
_entity.pdbx_description
1 polymer ?
#
loop_
_entity_poly.entity_id
_entity_poly.type
_entity_poly.pdbx_seq_one_letter_code
_entity_poly.pdbx_strand_id
1 'polypeptide(L)'
;MANNFKNAVIRNISADSTLPTVIYSVPDTKKSIAIELDVANKGSAGVNVTVQIEDESQNETKDQAGTVTASNAHVISSVATDATGVLTTTNGAAHNLIVNDRVLFNFSSAPSFTNASLPPSGDAALSASKFYYVQSIPSTSTFTIAETKSATSPLSFDSTGTGPEFKKIHLADVVKDAPIPVGGTLKVISGQKLVLESAVASANDKLYAYCTSANDVDAIASVLEDVS
;
A
#
# COMPACT_ATOMS: atom_id res chain seq x y z
N MET A 1 1.75 27.97 16.17
CA MET A 1 2.50 27.57 14.97
C MET A 1 1.74 28.10 13.75
N ALA A 2 2.40 28.50 12.70
CA ALA A 2 1.71 29.03 11.52
C ALA A 2 1.27 27.86 10.64
N ASN A 3 -0.03 27.78 10.35
CA ASN A 3 -0.58 26.83 9.39
C ASN A 3 0.08 27.07 8.02
N ASN A 4 0.57 26.02 7.38
CA ASN A 4 1.22 26.09 6.07
C ASN A 4 0.29 25.55 4.98
N PHE A 5 -0.07 26.40 4.04
CA PHE A 5 -0.85 26.00 2.87
C PHE A 5 0.08 25.43 1.78
N LYS A 6 -0.21 24.23 1.29
CA LYS A 6 0.63 23.54 0.33
C LYS A 6 -0.19 22.89 -0.78
N ASN A 7 0.31 22.94 -1.98
CA ASN A 7 -0.21 22.16 -3.11
C ASN A 7 0.74 21.01 -3.44
N ALA A 8 0.23 19.79 -3.41
CA ALA A 8 0.91 18.61 -3.92
C ALA A 8 0.45 18.37 -5.36
N VAL A 9 1.37 18.45 -6.31
CA VAL A 9 1.10 18.21 -7.73
C VAL A 9 1.80 16.92 -8.13
N ILE A 10 1.02 15.91 -8.47
CA ILE A 10 1.49 14.59 -8.89
C ILE A 10 1.14 14.38 -10.35
N ARG A 11 2.12 14.01 -11.14
CA ARG A 11 1.95 13.69 -12.55
C ARG A 11 2.09 12.19 -12.77
N ASN A 12 1.34 11.68 -13.74
CA ASN A 12 1.46 10.29 -14.20
C ASN A 12 1.16 9.29 -13.08
N ILE A 13 -0.08 9.28 -12.60
CA ILE A 13 -0.56 8.31 -11.62
C ILE A 13 -0.37 6.90 -12.17
N SER A 14 0.08 5.98 -11.30
CA SER A 14 0.32 4.58 -11.62
C SER A 14 -0.94 3.86 -12.11
N ALA A 15 -0.78 2.93 -13.05
CA ALA A 15 -1.83 1.98 -13.39
C ALA A 15 -1.76 0.68 -12.56
N ASP A 16 -0.77 0.55 -11.67
CA ASP A 16 -0.62 -0.62 -10.81
C ASP A 16 -1.26 -0.37 -9.42
N SER A 17 -2.33 -1.09 -9.14
CA SER A 17 -3.03 -1.02 -7.85
C SER A 17 -2.21 -1.57 -6.68
N THR A 18 -1.13 -2.32 -6.96
CA THR A 18 -0.21 -2.85 -5.95
C THR A 18 0.96 -1.91 -5.69
N LEU A 19 1.20 -0.98 -6.62
CA LEU A 19 2.17 0.11 -6.50
C LEU A 19 1.47 1.44 -6.79
N PRO A 20 0.46 1.84 -5.99
CA PRO A 20 -0.25 3.08 -6.21
C PRO A 20 0.67 4.28 -5.99
N THR A 21 0.37 5.36 -6.66
CA THR A 21 1.11 6.61 -6.50
C THR A 21 0.71 7.29 -5.19
N VAL A 22 1.68 7.68 -4.37
CA VAL A 22 1.45 8.54 -3.19
C VAL A 22 1.14 9.95 -3.67
N ILE A 23 -0.07 10.43 -3.41
CA ILE A 23 -0.49 11.82 -3.70
C ILE A 23 0.03 12.75 -2.63
N TYR A 24 -0.11 12.34 -1.37
CA TYR A 24 0.33 13.10 -0.23
C TYR A 24 0.67 12.16 0.94
N SER A 25 1.70 12.51 1.70
CA SER A 25 2.06 11.89 2.98
C SER A 25 2.20 12.99 4.03
N VAL A 26 1.58 12.79 5.17
CA VAL A 26 1.69 13.74 6.29
C VAL A 26 3.14 13.80 6.75
N PRO A 27 3.70 14.98 7.02
CA PRO A 27 5.03 15.10 7.64
C PRO A 27 5.05 14.46 9.04
N ASP A 28 6.20 13.94 9.44
CA ASP A 28 6.40 13.30 10.75
C ASP A 28 5.91 14.17 11.91
N THR A 29 5.14 13.56 12.80
CA THR A 29 4.60 14.17 14.02
C THR A 29 3.67 15.39 13.78
N LYS A 30 3.07 15.46 12.60
CA LYS A 30 2.17 16.56 12.20
C LYS A 30 0.75 16.07 11.95
N LYS A 31 -0.15 17.05 11.87
CA LYS A 31 -1.50 16.86 11.35
C LYS A 31 -1.68 17.71 10.10
N SER A 32 -2.43 17.19 9.17
CA SER A 32 -2.72 17.89 7.92
C SER A 32 -4.19 17.74 7.57
N ILE A 33 -4.74 18.73 6.88
CA ILE A 33 -6.10 18.69 6.36
C ILE A 33 -6.04 18.77 4.85
N ALA A 34 -6.43 17.71 4.15
CA ALA A 34 -6.68 17.77 2.72
C ALA A 34 -8.02 18.50 2.48
N ILE A 35 -7.95 19.62 1.78
CA ILE A 35 -9.09 20.52 1.55
C ILE A 35 -9.70 20.25 0.19
N GLU A 36 -8.86 19.96 -0.79
CA GLU A 36 -9.26 19.70 -2.15
C GLU A 36 -8.34 18.63 -2.75
N LEU A 37 -8.91 17.74 -3.54
CA LEU A 37 -8.19 16.81 -4.39
C LEU A 37 -8.89 16.72 -5.73
N ASP A 38 -8.23 17.18 -6.76
CA ASP A 38 -8.66 17.09 -8.14
C ASP A 38 -7.80 16.08 -8.89
N VAL A 39 -8.43 15.27 -9.72
CA VAL A 39 -7.78 14.28 -10.58
C VAL A 39 -8.21 14.51 -12.01
N ALA A 40 -7.25 14.75 -12.91
CA ALA A 40 -7.49 15.12 -14.29
C ALA A 40 -6.99 14.04 -15.26
N ASN A 41 -7.84 13.67 -16.22
CA ASN A 41 -7.47 12.81 -17.34
C ASN A 41 -6.93 13.65 -18.49
N LYS A 42 -5.65 13.51 -18.79
CA LYS A 42 -4.95 14.15 -19.91
C LYS A 42 -4.72 13.21 -21.09
N GLY A 43 -5.15 11.95 -20.96
CA GLY A 43 -5.01 10.93 -21.99
C GLY A 43 -6.02 11.06 -23.12
N SER A 44 -5.91 10.18 -24.11
CA SER A 44 -6.77 10.14 -25.29
C SER A 44 -7.98 9.21 -25.15
N ALA A 45 -8.10 8.51 -24.02
CA ALA A 45 -9.21 7.60 -23.69
C ALA A 45 -9.79 7.90 -22.31
N GLY A 46 -11.02 7.47 -22.04
CA GLY A 46 -11.58 7.52 -20.69
C GLY A 46 -10.82 6.59 -19.74
N VAL A 47 -10.64 7.00 -18.49
CA VAL A 47 -9.94 6.23 -17.45
C VAL A 47 -10.81 6.10 -16.21
N ASN A 48 -10.62 5.03 -15.45
CA ASN A 48 -11.16 4.93 -14.10
C ASN A 48 -10.05 5.20 -13.09
N VAL A 49 -10.39 5.91 -12.02
CA VAL A 49 -9.46 6.26 -10.94
C VAL A 49 -9.99 5.76 -9.61
N THR A 50 -9.09 5.22 -8.81
CA THR A 50 -9.32 4.89 -7.40
C THR A 50 -8.40 5.74 -6.54
N VAL A 51 -8.96 6.38 -5.53
CA VAL A 51 -8.22 7.12 -4.50
C VAL A 51 -8.46 6.47 -3.15
N GLN A 52 -7.39 6.23 -2.40
CA GLN A 52 -7.40 5.54 -1.13
C GLN A 52 -6.67 6.35 -0.06
N ILE A 53 -7.13 6.20 1.17
CA ILE A 53 -6.42 6.68 2.37
C ILE A 53 -5.83 5.49 3.11
N GLU A 54 -4.57 5.59 3.51
CA GLU A 54 -3.94 4.76 4.53
C GLU A 54 -4.02 5.50 5.85
N ASP A 55 -4.72 4.91 6.82
CA ASP A 55 -4.67 5.32 8.22
C ASP A 55 -3.58 4.46 8.90
N GLU A 56 -2.39 5.03 9.05
CA GLU A 56 -1.25 4.30 9.62
C GLU A 56 -1.52 3.84 11.06
N SER A 57 -2.39 4.53 11.79
CA SER A 57 -2.77 4.14 13.15
C SER A 57 -3.53 2.81 13.19
N GLN A 58 -4.16 2.42 12.08
CA GLN A 58 -4.90 1.18 11.93
C GLN A 58 -4.03 0.05 11.36
N ASN A 59 -2.85 0.37 10.82
CA ASN A 59 -1.95 -0.66 10.29
C ASN A 59 -1.50 -1.59 11.42
N GLU A 60 -1.68 -2.90 11.21
CA GLU A 60 -1.38 -3.88 12.23
C GLU A 60 0.11 -4.26 12.26
N THR A 61 0.89 -3.43 12.93
CA THR A 61 2.13 -3.85 13.62
C THR A 61 1.87 -4.05 15.10
N LYS A 62 0.62 -3.85 15.54
CA LYS A 62 0.21 -3.90 16.92
C LYS A 62 -0.25 -5.32 17.27
N ASP A 63 0.11 -5.78 18.46
CA ASP A 63 -0.63 -6.88 19.07
C ASP A 63 -2.09 -6.44 19.32
N GLN A 64 -2.98 -7.40 19.58
CA GLN A 64 -4.40 -7.10 19.85
C GLN A 64 -4.62 -6.19 21.09
N ALA A 65 -3.59 -5.91 21.87
CA ALA A 65 -3.60 -5.02 23.02
C ALA A 65 -3.25 -3.57 22.67
N GLY A 66 -2.95 -3.29 21.39
CA GLY A 66 -2.60 -1.93 20.92
C GLY A 66 -1.18 -1.50 21.26
N THR A 67 -0.35 -2.40 21.74
CA THR A 67 1.07 -2.14 22.02
C THR A 67 1.87 -2.35 20.75
N VAL A 68 2.62 -1.32 20.31
CA VAL A 68 3.59 -1.45 19.22
C VAL A 68 4.76 -2.26 19.74
N THR A 69 4.66 -3.56 19.64
CA THR A 69 5.82 -4.43 19.73
C THR A 69 6.05 -5.01 18.35
N ALA A 70 7.31 -5.08 17.93
CA ALA A 70 7.73 -5.99 16.87
C ALA A 70 7.41 -7.40 17.39
N SER A 71 6.12 -7.76 17.35
CA SER A 71 5.70 -9.04 17.86
C SER A 71 6.17 -10.10 16.87
N ASN A 72 6.55 -11.25 17.37
CA ASN A 72 6.91 -12.42 16.57
C ASN A 72 5.84 -12.75 15.50
N ALA A 73 4.63 -12.23 15.65
CA ALA A 73 3.53 -12.35 14.70
C ALA A 73 3.77 -11.65 13.36
N HIS A 74 4.63 -10.64 13.31
CA HIS A 74 4.94 -9.84 12.12
C HIS A 74 6.36 -10.07 11.60
N VAL A 75 7.17 -10.87 12.32
CA VAL A 75 8.51 -11.27 11.91
C VAL A 75 8.45 -12.65 11.25
N ILE A 76 8.96 -12.75 10.04
CA ILE A 76 9.02 -14.01 9.30
C ILE A 76 10.30 -14.75 9.68
N SER A 77 10.14 -15.93 10.25
CA SER A 77 11.27 -16.82 10.60
C SER A 77 11.69 -17.71 9.45
N SER A 78 10.79 -18.00 8.52
CA SER A 78 11.05 -18.89 7.39
C SER A 78 10.23 -18.49 6.18
N VAL A 79 10.88 -18.55 5.03
CA VAL A 79 10.29 -18.42 3.69
C VAL A 79 10.54 -19.75 2.98
N ALA A 80 9.49 -20.47 2.61
CA ALA A 80 9.64 -21.72 1.87
C ALA A 80 10.11 -21.43 0.44
N THR A 81 11.26 -21.96 0.07
CA THR A 81 11.84 -21.83 -1.28
C THR A 81 11.38 -22.99 -2.16
N ASP A 82 10.09 -23.11 -2.34
CA ASP A 82 9.44 -24.13 -3.15
C ASP A 82 8.16 -23.55 -3.79
N ALA A 83 7.44 -24.39 -4.54
CA ALA A 83 6.21 -23.99 -5.22
C ALA A 83 5.08 -23.60 -4.26
N THR A 84 5.20 -23.86 -2.95
CA THR A 84 4.17 -23.52 -1.97
C THR A 84 4.23 -22.05 -1.53
N GLY A 85 5.43 -21.44 -1.56
CA GLY A 85 5.63 -20.03 -1.20
C GLY A 85 5.17 -19.66 0.21
N VAL A 86 5.25 -20.60 1.16
CA VAL A 86 4.77 -20.42 2.53
C VAL A 86 5.71 -19.54 3.33
N LEU A 87 5.15 -18.52 3.93
CA LEU A 87 5.79 -17.63 4.91
C LEU A 87 5.36 -18.07 6.30
N THR A 88 6.32 -18.24 7.22
CA THR A 88 6.07 -18.68 8.60
C THR A 88 6.51 -17.60 9.59
N THR A 89 5.62 -17.26 10.51
CA THR A 89 5.92 -16.28 11.57
C THR A 89 6.85 -16.85 12.62
N THR A 90 7.58 -15.98 13.30
CA THR A 90 8.55 -16.39 14.33
C THR A 90 7.84 -17.06 15.51
N ASN A 91 8.41 -18.17 15.99
CA ASN A 91 7.90 -18.98 17.12
C ASN A 91 6.44 -19.44 16.96
N GLY A 92 5.91 -19.52 15.73
CA GLY A 92 4.53 -19.93 15.50
C GLY A 92 3.48 -18.93 15.96
N ALA A 93 3.86 -17.63 16.08
CA ALA A 93 2.93 -16.59 16.52
C ALA A 93 1.80 -16.40 15.51
N ALA A 94 0.58 -16.17 15.99
CA ALA A 94 -0.59 -15.96 15.14
C ALA A 94 -0.52 -14.61 14.45
N HIS A 95 -0.60 -14.62 13.10
CA HIS A 95 -0.48 -13.40 12.28
C HIS A 95 -1.78 -12.63 12.09
N ASN A 96 -2.93 -13.19 12.46
CA ASN A 96 -4.28 -12.57 12.36
C ASN A 96 -4.66 -12.04 10.95
N LEU A 97 -3.99 -12.51 9.91
CA LEU A 97 -4.35 -12.16 8.53
C LEU A 97 -5.56 -12.94 8.06
N ILE A 98 -6.29 -12.37 7.11
CA ILE A 98 -7.33 -13.06 6.33
C ILE A 98 -6.98 -13.01 4.84
N VAL A 99 -7.54 -13.91 4.04
CA VAL A 99 -7.36 -13.93 2.59
C VAL A 99 -7.79 -12.59 2.00
N ASN A 100 -6.99 -12.07 1.08
CA ASN A 100 -7.09 -10.75 0.45
C ASN A 100 -6.67 -9.55 1.32
N ASP A 101 -6.18 -9.75 2.53
CA ASP A 101 -5.49 -8.68 3.23
C ASP A 101 -4.31 -8.18 2.40
N ARG A 102 -4.04 -6.88 2.48
CA ARG A 102 -2.84 -6.27 1.90
C ARG A 102 -1.73 -6.22 2.92
N VAL A 103 -0.55 -6.64 2.49
CA VAL A 103 0.66 -6.62 3.32
C VAL A 103 1.77 -5.87 2.60
N LEU A 104 2.56 -5.15 3.37
CA LEU A 104 3.78 -4.49 2.96
C LEU A 104 4.94 -5.11 3.72
N PHE A 105 6.04 -5.39 3.03
CA PHE A 105 7.20 -6.02 3.64
C PHE A 105 8.31 -5.01 3.93
N ASN A 106 9.07 -5.31 4.98
CA ASN A 106 10.36 -4.73 5.28
C ASN A 106 11.39 -5.85 5.43
N PHE A 107 12.64 -5.63 5.02
CA PHE A 107 13.71 -6.63 5.06
C PHE A 107 15.08 -5.97 4.93
N SER A 108 16.11 -6.63 5.45
CA SER A 108 17.50 -6.23 5.21
C SER A 108 17.99 -6.70 3.82
N SER A 109 17.53 -7.87 3.36
CA SER A 109 17.73 -8.38 2.01
C SER A 109 16.42 -9.04 1.55
N ALA A 110 15.94 -8.64 0.38
CA ALA A 110 14.67 -9.11 -0.16
C ALA A 110 14.72 -10.61 -0.51
N PRO A 111 13.67 -11.38 -0.14
CA PRO A 111 13.44 -12.68 -0.76
C PRO A 111 13.23 -12.53 -2.27
N SER A 112 13.84 -13.40 -3.06
CA SER A 112 13.62 -13.47 -4.52
C SER A 112 12.57 -14.51 -4.85
N PHE A 113 11.89 -14.33 -5.98
CA PHE A 113 10.90 -15.27 -6.48
C PHE A 113 10.93 -15.32 -8.01
N THR A 114 10.63 -16.48 -8.57
CA THR A 114 10.47 -16.62 -10.02
C THR A 114 9.11 -16.07 -10.43
N ASN A 115 9.10 -15.07 -11.30
CA ASN A 115 7.88 -14.57 -11.90
C ASN A 115 7.71 -15.18 -13.30
N ALA A 116 6.83 -16.17 -13.41
CA ALA A 116 6.54 -16.85 -14.67
C ALA A 116 5.90 -15.93 -15.75
N SER A 117 5.49 -14.73 -15.36
CA SER A 117 4.83 -13.75 -16.25
C SER A 117 5.81 -12.77 -16.89
N LEU A 118 7.08 -12.75 -16.49
CA LEU A 118 8.12 -11.89 -17.08
C LEU A 118 9.02 -12.72 -18.00
N PRO A 119 9.08 -12.47 -19.31
CA PRO A 119 10.04 -13.09 -20.20
C PRO A 119 11.36 -12.26 -20.27
N PRO A 120 12.54 -12.91 -20.31
CA PRO A 120 12.82 -14.29 -19.93
C PRO A 120 12.98 -14.39 -18.41
N SER A 121 12.34 -15.37 -17.77
CA SER A 121 12.47 -15.76 -16.36
C SER A 121 13.47 -14.92 -15.52
N GLY A 122 13.13 -13.67 -15.26
CA GLY A 122 13.92 -12.80 -14.40
C GLY A 122 13.51 -13.04 -12.97
N ASP A 123 14.46 -13.35 -12.10
CA ASP A 123 14.21 -13.39 -10.67
C ASP A 123 13.74 -12.02 -10.24
N ALA A 124 12.50 -11.95 -9.78
CA ALA A 124 11.95 -10.78 -9.12
C ALA A 124 12.23 -10.89 -7.63
N ALA A 125 12.34 -9.77 -6.95
CA ALA A 125 12.46 -9.73 -5.50
C ALA A 125 11.25 -9.03 -4.87
N LEU A 126 10.91 -9.39 -3.64
CA LEU A 126 9.91 -8.64 -2.88
C LEU A 126 10.33 -7.16 -2.82
N SER A 127 9.37 -6.28 -2.98
CA SER A 127 9.59 -4.84 -2.89
C SER A 127 9.01 -4.29 -1.58
N ALA A 128 9.78 -3.50 -0.86
CA ALA A 128 9.33 -2.80 0.34
C ALA A 128 8.33 -1.65 0.05
N SER A 129 8.13 -1.29 -1.21
CA SER A 129 7.18 -0.25 -1.64
C SER A 129 5.94 -0.79 -2.36
N LYS A 130 5.85 -2.11 -2.57
CA LYS A 130 4.74 -2.76 -3.27
C LYS A 130 3.85 -3.51 -2.29
N PHE A 131 2.54 -3.37 -2.45
CA PHE A 131 1.57 -4.18 -1.71
C PHE A 131 1.46 -5.58 -2.31
N TYR A 132 1.36 -6.56 -1.44
CA TYR A 132 1.03 -7.94 -1.79
C TYR A 132 -0.29 -8.33 -1.14
N TYR A 133 -0.95 -9.34 -1.70
CA TYR A 133 -2.21 -9.85 -1.17
C TYR A 133 -1.99 -11.21 -0.51
N VAL A 134 -2.56 -11.41 0.66
CA VAL A 134 -2.62 -12.74 1.29
C VAL A 134 -3.47 -13.64 0.41
N GLN A 135 -2.87 -14.69 -0.12
CA GLN A 135 -3.51 -15.59 -1.08
C GLN A 135 -4.15 -16.79 -0.37
N SER A 136 -3.47 -17.36 0.62
CA SER A 136 -4.01 -18.44 1.46
C SER A 136 -3.44 -18.42 2.87
N ILE A 137 -4.12 -19.09 3.78
CA ILE A 137 -3.75 -19.19 5.19
C ILE A 137 -3.76 -20.68 5.59
N PRO A 138 -2.63 -21.41 5.37
CA PRO A 138 -2.53 -22.80 5.74
C PRO A 138 -2.66 -23.06 7.24
N SER A 139 -2.22 -22.11 8.09
CA SER A 139 -2.38 -22.18 9.54
C SER A 139 -2.42 -20.77 10.16
N THR A 140 -2.62 -20.67 11.47
CA THR A 140 -2.59 -19.38 12.18
C THR A 140 -1.24 -18.69 12.16
N SER A 141 -0.14 -19.42 11.91
CA SER A 141 1.23 -18.90 11.86
C SER A 141 1.86 -18.98 10.47
N THR A 142 1.11 -19.41 9.46
CA THR A 142 1.61 -19.55 8.09
C THR A 142 0.63 -18.95 7.08
N PHE A 143 1.16 -18.22 6.09
CA PHE A 143 0.38 -17.65 5.01
C PHE A 143 1.17 -17.64 3.72
N THR A 144 0.48 -17.44 2.61
CA THR A 144 1.08 -17.23 1.29
C THR A 144 0.65 -15.90 0.74
N ILE A 145 1.41 -15.36 -0.19
CA ILE A 145 1.12 -14.08 -0.83
C ILE A 145 1.10 -14.17 -2.34
N ALA A 146 0.46 -13.20 -2.97
CA ALA A 146 0.42 -13.02 -4.41
C ALA A 146 0.53 -11.55 -4.79
N GLU A 147 0.91 -11.27 -6.04
CA GLU A 147 1.02 -9.90 -6.54
C GLU A 147 -0.34 -9.26 -6.83
N THR A 148 -1.37 -10.06 -7.10
CA THR A 148 -2.72 -9.56 -7.38
C THR A 148 -3.76 -10.30 -6.57
N LYS A 149 -4.87 -9.63 -6.27
CA LYS A 149 -6.00 -10.21 -5.53
C LYS A 149 -6.65 -11.40 -6.28
N SER A 150 -6.57 -11.41 -7.60
CA SER A 150 -7.13 -12.45 -8.47
C SER A 150 -6.16 -13.59 -8.79
N ALA A 151 -4.95 -13.59 -8.22
CA ALA A 151 -3.98 -14.64 -8.46
C ALA A 151 -4.51 -16.00 -7.99
N THR A 152 -4.35 -17.00 -8.83
CA THR A 152 -4.76 -18.39 -8.55
C THR A 152 -3.68 -19.19 -7.83
N SER A 153 -2.43 -18.70 -7.86
CA SER A 153 -1.29 -19.34 -7.22
C SER A 153 -0.49 -18.32 -6.39
N PRO A 154 0.14 -18.76 -5.29
CA PRO A 154 1.03 -17.91 -4.52
C PRO A 154 2.33 -17.59 -5.29
N LEU A 155 3.09 -16.63 -4.78
CA LEU A 155 4.47 -16.44 -5.18
C LEU A 155 5.31 -17.66 -4.75
N SER A 156 6.16 -18.12 -5.65
CA SER A 156 7.13 -19.20 -5.37
C SER A 156 8.50 -18.57 -5.14
N PHE A 157 9.04 -18.71 -3.94
CA PHE A 157 10.29 -18.07 -3.57
C PHE A 157 11.50 -18.93 -3.94
N ASP A 158 12.56 -18.27 -4.42
CA ASP A 158 13.86 -18.87 -4.76
C ASP A 158 14.90 -18.62 -3.67
N SER A 159 14.70 -17.58 -2.86
CA SER A 159 15.54 -17.28 -1.70
C SER A 159 14.73 -16.78 -0.51
N THR A 160 15.29 -16.96 0.68
CA THR A 160 14.63 -16.60 1.94
C THR A 160 14.78 -15.12 2.29
N GLY A 161 15.73 -14.41 1.68
CA GLY A 161 16.10 -13.07 2.10
C GLY A 161 16.69 -13.03 3.52
N THR A 162 16.72 -11.85 4.14
CA THR A 162 17.22 -11.65 5.51
C THR A 162 16.31 -10.71 6.27
N GLY A 163 15.83 -11.17 7.43
CA GLY A 163 15.02 -10.38 8.35
C GLY A 163 13.70 -9.86 7.75
N PRO A 164 12.94 -10.69 7.00
CA PRO A 164 11.67 -10.22 6.48
C PRO A 164 10.67 -10.01 7.60
N GLU A 165 10.05 -8.84 7.56
CA GLU A 165 8.94 -8.42 8.42
C GLU A 165 7.80 -7.98 7.54
N PHE A 166 6.57 -8.01 8.03
CA PHE A 166 5.43 -7.48 7.32
C PHE A 166 4.52 -6.65 8.23
N LYS A 167 3.77 -5.75 7.61
CA LYS A 167 2.63 -5.09 8.26
C LYS A 167 1.39 -5.28 7.39
N LYS A 168 0.26 -5.47 8.03
CA LYS A 168 -1.05 -5.42 7.39
C LYS A 168 -1.42 -3.96 7.17
N ILE A 169 -1.79 -3.62 5.93
CA ILE A 169 -2.12 -2.26 5.53
C ILE A 169 -3.63 -2.11 5.45
N HIS A 170 -4.15 -1.12 6.16
CA HIS A 170 -5.56 -0.73 6.10
C HIS A 170 -5.73 0.45 5.16
N LEU A 171 -6.37 0.19 4.02
CA LEU A 171 -6.73 1.21 3.04
C LEU A 171 -8.25 1.34 2.98
N ALA A 172 -8.73 2.58 3.07
CA ALA A 172 -10.12 2.92 2.80
C ALA A 172 -10.25 3.63 1.45
N ASP A 173 -11.24 3.23 0.65
CA ASP A 173 -11.51 3.89 -0.62
C ASP A 173 -12.21 5.24 -0.35
N VAL A 174 -11.58 6.34 -0.76
CA VAL A 174 -12.21 7.67 -0.80
C VAL A 174 -13.12 7.73 -2.01
N VAL A 175 -12.64 7.22 -3.14
CA VAL A 175 -13.39 6.97 -4.36
C VAL A 175 -12.86 5.72 -5.03
N LYS A 176 -13.73 4.92 -5.62
CA LYS A 176 -13.37 3.65 -6.27
C LYS A 176 -13.89 3.57 -7.69
N ASP A 177 -12.99 3.21 -8.61
CA ASP A 177 -13.28 2.98 -10.03
C ASP A 177 -14.12 4.10 -10.68
N ALA A 178 -13.88 5.35 -10.25
CA ALA A 178 -14.62 6.50 -10.75
C ALA A 178 -14.19 6.86 -12.19
N PRO A 179 -15.11 6.92 -13.16
CA PRO A 179 -14.78 7.22 -14.53
C PRO A 179 -14.46 8.71 -14.73
N ILE A 180 -13.36 9.00 -15.45
CA ILE A 180 -13.00 10.34 -15.89
C ILE A 180 -12.94 10.33 -17.43
N PRO A 181 -13.81 11.06 -18.12
CA PRO A 181 -13.77 11.16 -19.57
C PRO A 181 -12.50 11.87 -20.06
N VAL A 182 -12.22 11.77 -21.33
CA VAL A 182 -11.09 12.46 -21.98
C VAL A 182 -11.17 13.96 -21.71
N GLY A 183 -10.08 14.55 -21.22
CA GLY A 183 -9.99 15.97 -20.86
C GLY A 183 -10.85 16.37 -19.65
N GLY A 184 -11.45 15.40 -18.97
CA GLY A 184 -12.27 15.63 -17.77
C GLY A 184 -11.46 15.72 -16.50
N THR A 185 -12.07 16.28 -15.45
CA THR A 185 -11.52 16.36 -14.11
C THR A 185 -12.57 15.82 -13.11
N LEU A 186 -12.10 15.02 -12.15
CA LEU A 186 -12.88 14.52 -11.04
C LEU A 186 -12.46 15.26 -9.77
N LYS A 187 -13.41 15.90 -9.10
CA LYS A 187 -13.21 16.44 -7.74
C LYS A 187 -13.46 15.34 -6.73
N VAL A 188 -12.39 14.80 -6.17
CA VAL A 188 -12.44 13.68 -5.18
C VAL A 188 -12.76 14.22 -3.78
N ILE A 189 -12.08 15.30 -3.40
CA ILE A 189 -12.33 16.00 -2.14
C ILE A 189 -12.78 17.41 -2.50
N SER A 190 -14.03 17.74 -2.16
CA SER A 190 -14.61 19.05 -2.42
C SER A 190 -15.62 19.40 -1.32
N GLY A 191 -15.33 20.44 -0.54
CA GLY A 191 -16.20 20.91 0.54
C GLY A 191 -16.19 20.04 1.80
N GLN A 192 -15.71 18.81 1.75
CA GLN A 192 -15.40 17.98 2.90
C GLN A 192 -13.89 18.07 3.20
N LYS A 193 -13.54 17.93 4.47
CA LYS A 193 -12.16 17.97 4.91
C LYS A 193 -11.74 16.55 5.32
N LEU A 194 -10.62 16.08 4.81
CA LEU A 194 -10.01 14.83 5.23
C LEU A 194 -8.85 15.15 6.16
N VAL A 195 -8.94 14.71 7.40
CA VAL A 195 -7.87 14.87 8.39
C VAL A 195 -6.92 13.70 8.26
N LEU A 196 -5.64 14.00 8.20
CA LEU A 196 -4.54 13.05 8.10
C LEU A 196 -3.57 13.33 9.23
N GLU A 197 -3.04 12.29 9.87
CA GLU A 197 -2.21 12.41 11.06
C GLU A 197 -0.92 11.61 10.93
N SER A 198 0.09 12.05 11.68
CA SER A 198 1.31 11.29 11.95
C SER A 198 1.59 11.41 13.44
N ALA A 199 1.25 10.39 14.21
CA ALA A 199 1.42 10.39 15.66
C ALA A 199 2.89 10.22 16.07
N VAL A 200 3.65 9.48 15.28
CA VAL A 200 5.08 9.20 15.49
C VAL A 200 5.81 9.26 14.15
N ALA A 201 7.13 9.48 14.21
CA ALA A 201 7.96 9.50 13.01
C ALA A 201 7.83 8.18 12.22
N SER A 202 7.72 8.28 10.91
CA SER A 202 7.55 7.17 9.97
C SER A 202 6.21 6.42 10.03
N ALA A 203 5.25 6.89 10.85
CA ALA A 203 3.88 6.38 10.89
C ALA A 203 2.93 7.47 10.37
N ASN A 204 2.95 7.67 9.07
CA ASN A 204 2.32 8.82 8.40
C ASN A 204 1.14 8.33 7.56
N ASP A 205 -0.03 8.90 7.81
CA ASP A 205 -1.18 8.73 6.93
C ASP A 205 -0.84 9.19 5.51
N LYS A 206 -1.37 8.47 4.54
CA LYS A 206 -1.11 8.75 3.12
C LYS A 206 -2.38 8.72 2.29
N LEU A 207 -2.38 9.57 1.29
CA LEU A 207 -3.32 9.49 0.18
C LEU A 207 -2.63 8.82 -1.01
N TYR A 208 -3.28 7.79 -1.54
CA TYR A 208 -2.84 7.06 -2.73
C TYR A 208 -3.83 7.23 -3.86
N ALA A 209 -3.34 7.13 -5.08
CA ALA A 209 -4.19 6.93 -6.24
C ALA A 209 -3.57 5.96 -7.23
N TYR A 210 -4.43 5.27 -7.96
CA TYR A 210 -4.09 4.52 -9.16
C TYR A 210 -5.22 4.62 -10.18
N CYS A 211 -4.92 4.34 -11.44
CA CYS A 211 -5.88 4.46 -12.53
C CYS A 211 -5.77 3.27 -13.50
N THR A 212 -6.66 3.18 -14.47
CA THR A 212 -6.67 2.07 -15.45
C THR A 212 -5.69 2.26 -16.60
N SER A 213 -5.08 3.45 -16.75
CA SER A 213 -4.12 3.75 -17.83
C SER A 213 -2.94 4.57 -17.28
N ALA A 214 -1.73 4.05 -17.41
CA ALA A 214 -0.53 4.72 -16.94
C ALA A 214 -0.25 6.01 -17.74
N ASN A 215 0.30 7.02 -17.05
CA ASN A 215 0.71 8.31 -17.61
C ASN A 215 -0.42 9.23 -18.11
N ASP A 216 -1.66 8.83 -18.01
CA ASP A 216 -2.81 9.59 -18.53
C ASP A 216 -3.49 10.45 -17.47
N VAL A 217 -3.12 10.32 -16.20
CA VAL A 217 -3.79 10.98 -15.08
C VAL A 217 -2.81 11.76 -14.23
N ASP A 218 -3.18 13.01 -13.93
CA ASP A 218 -2.49 13.87 -12.97
C ASP A 218 -3.41 14.18 -11.79
N ALA A 219 -2.84 14.43 -10.59
CA ALA A 219 -3.58 14.85 -9.40
C ALA A 219 -3.02 16.13 -8.79
N ILE A 220 -3.89 16.94 -8.23
CA ILE A 220 -3.54 18.14 -7.47
C ILE A 220 -4.29 18.09 -6.14
N ALA A 221 -3.55 18.08 -5.04
CA ALA A 221 -4.10 18.16 -3.70
C ALA A 221 -3.74 19.49 -3.04
N SER A 222 -4.73 20.18 -2.47
CA SER A 222 -4.53 21.36 -1.63
C SER A 222 -4.61 20.94 -0.17
N VAL A 223 -3.56 21.16 0.58
CA VAL A 223 -3.39 20.67 1.94
C VAL A 223 -3.02 21.82 2.88
N LEU A 224 -3.62 21.84 4.05
CA LEU A 224 -3.21 22.68 5.17
C LEU A 224 -2.39 21.81 6.13
N GLU A 225 -1.09 22.09 6.23
CA GLU A 225 -0.18 21.38 7.13
C GLU A 225 -0.05 22.07 8.48
N ASP A 226 0.41 21.29 9.49
CA ASP A 226 0.74 21.75 10.84
C ASP A 226 -0.49 22.32 11.60
N VAL A 227 -1.61 21.66 11.44
CA VAL A 227 -2.86 22.01 12.16
C VAL A 227 -2.77 21.50 13.59
N SER A 228 -2.85 22.38 14.56
CA SER A 228 -2.83 22.06 16.00
C SER A 228 -4.26 21.96 16.56
#